data_252e335585e7fd8e3d342bd2b23f9820
#
_entry.id   252e335585e7fd8e3d342bd2b23f9820
#
_cell.length_a   1.000
_cell.length_b   1.000
_cell.length_c   1.000
_cell.angle_alpha   90.00
_cell.angle_beta   90.00
_cell.angle_gamma   90.00
#
_symmetry.space_group_name_H-M   'P 1'
#
loop_
_entity.id
_entity.type
_entity.pdbx_description
1 polymer ?
#
loop_
_entity_poly.entity_id
_entity_poly.type
_entity_poly.pdbx_seq_one_letter_code
_entity_poly.pdbx_strand_id
1 'polypeptide(L)'
;MDENLLVAKLPQYTKSILNALNAAGYEAYVVGGAVRDLLLGREPGDYDITTNARPEQVLALCQAKSWHTVDQLGQNFGCVMIVLDGIATEVTTFRGERYDESDAHRPAATWYCDSLREDLSRRDFTVNAMALDIHGQVFDYHGGKADLARHLIRPVGKAAIRYQEDALRMLRACRFVAQLGFDYVQDGLPGPACGMAGTPYYLKSVPRFPVERCRGLSLERVRTELEKLLLGEFAGKGLMLMLATGLLQQTCRVRQDGVYIEVPLLPEAQHLLGLAQNPRFHIYDTWEHTLLAIDSSPRELAIRWALVLHDLGKGLSNVRIIKPDGQPSDPGHEAQSAKMAEAILQRLRYGEDFSRLVVWLVAQHMRFAPMLLTGEKTLRRWLRHEAANGPFRTQAQLVAGYKLLTEVFLADMGATHARENQQLMAEGRALGEQVVAMAQESMPIASQDLAVKGRELLELVPQNEIKNTFAYLINRVQSGNLPNEHDALLAALNKKLARKKGGHYERT
;
A
#
# COMPACT_ATOMS: atom_id res chain seq x y z
N MET A 1 -31.43 11.06 1.01
CA MET A 1 -31.02 10.84 2.41
C MET A 1 -31.50 12.05 3.17
N ASP A 2 -32.09 11.86 4.34
CA ASP A 2 -32.62 12.97 5.16
C ASP A 2 -31.47 13.87 5.58
N GLU A 3 -31.56 15.19 5.34
CA GLU A 3 -30.50 16.17 5.61
C GLU A 3 -30.15 16.21 7.10
N ASN A 4 -31.14 16.04 7.99
CA ASN A 4 -30.93 15.92 9.43
C ASN A 4 -30.05 14.72 9.84
N LEU A 5 -30.08 13.65 9.04
CA LEU A 5 -29.28 12.45 9.31
C LEU A 5 -27.77 12.67 9.04
N LEU A 6 -27.44 13.55 8.09
CA LEU A 6 -26.02 13.87 7.78
C LEU A 6 -25.38 14.65 8.91
N VAL A 7 -26.08 15.66 9.45
CA VAL A 7 -25.58 16.45 10.59
C VAL A 7 -25.46 15.59 11.85
N ALA A 8 -26.40 14.66 12.07
CA ALA A 8 -26.31 13.76 13.22
C ALA A 8 -25.01 12.97 13.25
N LYS A 9 -24.47 12.60 12.08
CA LYS A 9 -23.22 11.86 11.93
C LYS A 9 -21.95 12.70 12.10
N LEU A 10 -22.02 14.03 12.05
CA LEU A 10 -20.86 14.88 12.26
C LEU A 10 -20.36 14.74 13.72
N PRO A 11 -19.05 14.57 13.93
CA PRO A 11 -18.45 14.56 15.26
C PRO A 11 -18.67 15.90 16.00
N GLN A 12 -18.63 15.85 17.35
CA GLN A 12 -18.87 17.04 18.16
C GLN A 12 -17.81 18.14 17.92
N TYR A 13 -16.53 17.77 17.75
CA TYR A 13 -15.48 18.73 17.44
C TYR A 13 -15.74 19.48 16.12
N THR A 14 -16.19 18.78 15.07
CA THR A 14 -16.56 19.40 13.78
C THR A 14 -17.73 20.37 13.94
N LYS A 15 -18.79 19.94 14.64
CA LYS A 15 -19.95 20.82 14.95
C LYS A 15 -19.53 22.06 15.73
N SER A 16 -18.61 21.91 16.68
CA SER A 16 -18.11 23.04 17.49
C SER A 16 -17.38 24.06 16.63
N ILE A 17 -16.55 23.63 15.69
CA ILE A 17 -15.82 24.53 14.77
C ILE A 17 -16.81 25.25 13.84
N LEU A 18 -17.74 24.52 13.20
CA LEU A 18 -18.75 25.10 12.30
C LEU A 18 -19.60 26.14 13.02
N ASN A 19 -20.12 25.80 14.20
CA ASN A 19 -20.94 26.73 15.00
C ASN A 19 -20.18 27.98 15.43
N ALA A 20 -18.90 27.83 15.79
CA ALA A 20 -18.09 28.97 16.23
C ALA A 20 -17.80 29.93 15.07
N LEU A 21 -17.50 29.43 13.89
CA LEU A 21 -17.29 30.23 12.68
C LEU A 21 -18.59 30.95 12.28
N ASN A 22 -19.72 30.23 12.25
CA ASN A 22 -21.02 30.80 11.90
C ASN A 22 -21.47 31.87 12.94
N ALA A 23 -21.26 31.65 14.25
CA ALA A 23 -21.56 32.60 15.27
C ALA A 23 -20.69 33.87 15.20
N ALA A 24 -19.49 33.78 14.64
CA ALA A 24 -18.62 34.90 14.34
C ALA A 24 -18.96 35.62 13.01
N GLY A 25 -20.02 35.20 12.32
CA GLY A 25 -20.49 35.79 11.06
C GLY A 25 -19.81 35.26 9.79
N TYR A 26 -19.07 34.16 9.88
CA TYR A 26 -18.43 33.54 8.72
C TYR A 26 -19.23 32.33 8.22
N GLU A 27 -19.19 32.11 6.91
CA GLU A 27 -19.66 30.87 6.32
C GLU A 27 -18.68 29.74 6.63
N ALA A 28 -19.18 28.54 6.96
CA ALA A 28 -18.37 27.38 7.24
C ALA A 28 -19.07 26.08 6.82
N TYR A 29 -18.32 25.20 6.15
CA TYR A 29 -18.83 23.96 5.59
C TYR A 29 -17.83 22.81 5.76
N VAL A 30 -18.35 21.61 6.03
CA VAL A 30 -17.57 20.37 5.79
C VAL A 30 -17.44 20.15 4.30
N VAL A 31 -16.29 19.71 3.81
CA VAL A 31 -16.04 19.57 2.36
C VAL A 31 -15.28 18.29 2.00
N GLY A 32 -15.26 18.02 0.72
CA GLY A 32 -14.38 17.00 0.15
C GLY A 32 -14.80 15.57 0.42
N GLY A 33 -13.83 14.75 0.82
CA GLY A 33 -14.02 13.30 1.06
C GLY A 33 -15.07 13.00 2.12
N ALA A 34 -15.16 13.81 3.17
CA ALA A 34 -16.14 13.64 4.24
C ALA A 34 -17.59 13.70 3.72
N VAL A 35 -17.92 14.70 2.91
CA VAL A 35 -19.27 14.84 2.34
C VAL A 35 -19.61 13.67 1.44
N ARG A 36 -18.66 13.25 0.58
CA ARG A 36 -18.81 12.06 -0.27
C ARG A 36 -19.10 10.81 0.56
N ASP A 37 -18.31 10.57 1.59
CA ASP A 37 -18.39 9.33 2.38
C ASP A 37 -19.67 9.30 3.21
N LEU A 38 -20.09 10.44 3.79
CA LEU A 38 -21.38 10.57 4.45
C LEU A 38 -22.55 10.27 3.50
N LEU A 39 -22.52 10.78 2.26
CA LEU A 39 -23.55 10.53 1.26
C LEU A 39 -23.58 9.06 0.80
N LEU A 40 -22.43 8.38 0.81
CA LEU A 40 -22.32 6.93 0.56
C LEU A 40 -22.70 6.07 1.78
N GLY A 41 -23.02 6.68 2.92
CA GLY A 41 -23.29 5.97 4.16
C GLY A 41 -22.05 5.37 4.84
N ARG A 42 -20.86 5.80 4.43
CA ARG A 42 -19.56 5.40 5.00
C ARG A 42 -19.17 6.36 6.13
N GLU A 43 -18.33 5.90 7.04
CA GLU A 43 -17.71 6.76 8.06
C GLU A 43 -16.49 7.45 7.47
N PRO A 44 -16.44 8.81 7.45
CA PRO A 44 -15.28 9.55 6.98
C PRO A 44 -14.05 9.34 7.88
N GLY A 45 -12.86 9.28 7.27
CA GLY A 45 -11.60 9.20 8.01
C GLY A 45 -11.17 10.54 8.63
N ASP A 46 -11.53 11.65 8.00
CA ASP A 46 -11.25 13.04 8.40
C ASP A 46 -12.41 13.96 8.01
N TYR A 47 -12.46 15.15 8.60
CA TYR A 47 -13.49 16.16 8.32
C TYR A 47 -12.82 17.51 8.05
N ASP A 48 -12.51 17.77 6.79
CA ASP A 48 -12.00 19.08 6.37
C ASP A 48 -13.11 20.12 6.37
N ILE A 49 -12.78 21.34 6.81
CA ILE A 49 -13.69 22.48 6.84
C ILE A 49 -13.17 23.55 5.88
N THR A 50 -14.09 24.20 5.14
CA THR A 50 -13.77 25.38 4.36
C THR A 50 -14.64 26.56 4.82
N THR A 51 -14.10 27.80 4.79
CA THR A 51 -14.74 29.00 5.32
C THR A 51 -14.34 30.24 4.52
N ASN A 52 -15.17 31.29 4.54
CA ASN A 52 -14.76 32.62 4.04
C ASN A 52 -13.92 33.41 5.04
N ALA A 53 -13.78 32.92 6.29
CA ALA A 53 -12.87 33.53 7.27
C ALA A 53 -11.42 33.44 6.78
N ARG A 54 -10.66 34.54 6.92
CA ARG A 54 -9.22 34.54 6.61
C ARG A 54 -8.44 33.81 7.73
N PRO A 55 -7.22 33.29 7.45
CA PRO A 55 -6.47 32.55 8.48
C PRO A 55 -6.30 33.31 9.80
N GLU A 56 -6.06 34.62 9.73
CA GLU A 56 -5.88 35.47 10.92
C GLU A 56 -7.18 35.54 11.73
N GLN A 57 -8.34 35.56 11.08
CA GLN A 57 -9.65 35.55 11.72
C GLN A 57 -9.95 34.20 12.37
N VAL A 58 -9.58 33.10 11.72
CA VAL A 58 -9.67 31.75 12.29
C VAL A 58 -8.80 31.64 13.54
N LEU A 59 -7.54 32.11 13.47
CA LEU A 59 -6.63 32.14 14.64
C LEU A 59 -7.16 32.98 15.78
N ALA A 60 -7.70 34.17 15.50
CA ALA A 60 -8.32 35.03 16.53
C ALA A 60 -9.51 34.32 17.20
N LEU A 61 -10.35 33.61 16.43
CA LEU A 61 -11.43 32.79 16.96
C LEU A 61 -10.91 31.66 17.87
N CYS A 62 -9.83 30.95 17.45
CA CYS A 62 -9.21 29.92 18.27
C CYS A 62 -8.68 30.46 19.59
N GLN A 63 -8.03 31.62 19.57
CA GLN A 63 -7.57 32.30 20.79
C GLN A 63 -8.74 32.66 21.74
N ALA A 64 -9.83 33.24 21.20
CA ALA A 64 -11.01 33.59 21.97
C ALA A 64 -11.70 32.36 22.60
N LYS A 65 -11.61 31.20 21.96
CA LYS A 65 -12.16 29.91 22.42
C LYS A 65 -11.18 29.08 23.23
N SER A 66 -9.94 29.53 23.40
CA SER A 66 -8.84 28.76 24.00
C SER A 66 -8.61 27.42 23.31
N TRP A 67 -8.80 27.36 21.99
CA TRP A 67 -8.51 26.18 21.17
C TRP A 67 -7.05 26.11 20.77
N HIS A 68 -6.50 24.92 20.77
CA HIS A 68 -5.13 24.71 20.37
C HIS A 68 -5.00 24.67 18.82
N THR A 69 -3.99 25.33 18.30
CA THR A 69 -3.65 25.28 16.86
C THR A 69 -2.25 24.73 16.68
N VAL A 70 -2.04 23.93 15.63
CA VAL A 70 -0.70 23.46 15.27
C VAL A 70 -0.06 24.51 14.37
N ASP A 71 1.18 24.92 14.75
CA ASP A 71 1.86 26.06 14.17
C ASP A 71 2.12 25.97 12.64
N GLN A 72 1.82 27.08 11.98
CA GLN A 72 2.47 27.75 10.83
C GLN A 72 2.69 26.99 9.50
N LEU A 73 2.55 25.70 9.35
CA LEU A 73 2.87 25.01 8.08
C LEU A 73 1.86 25.29 6.95
N GLY A 74 0.65 25.72 7.27
CA GLY A 74 -0.43 25.94 6.31
C GLY A 74 -0.84 27.40 6.07
N GLN A 75 -0.40 28.37 6.90
CA GLN A 75 -0.86 29.78 6.85
C GLN A 75 -0.59 30.43 5.49
N ASN A 76 0.57 30.17 4.88
CA ASN A 76 0.91 30.66 3.54
C ASN A 76 0.00 30.13 2.43
N PHE A 77 -0.79 29.05 2.71
CA PHE A 77 -1.73 28.45 1.78
C PHE A 77 -3.18 28.58 2.22
N GLY A 78 -3.47 29.40 3.25
CA GLY A 78 -4.82 29.66 3.72
C GLY A 78 -5.42 28.54 4.57
N CYS A 79 -4.60 27.73 5.23
CA CYS A 79 -5.02 26.62 6.07
C CYS A 79 -4.61 26.83 7.53
N VAL A 80 -5.52 26.55 8.46
CA VAL A 80 -5.27 26.52 9.92
C VAL A 80 -5.66 25.14 10.45
N MET A 81 -4.73 24.48 11.17
CA MET A 81 -5.01 23.21 11.84
C MET A 81 -5.52 23.48 13.25
N ILE A 82 -6.75 23.13 13.54
CA ILE A 82 -7.39 23.26 14.88
C ILE A 82 -7.38 21.88 15.54
N VAL A 83 -6.92 21.81 16.79
CA VAL A 83 -6.94 20.57 17.58
C VAL A 83 -8.02 20.67 18.66
N LEU A 84 -9.04 19.83 18.54
CA LEU A 84 -10.10 19.64 19.53
C LEU A 84 -10.23 18.16 19.88
N ASP A 85 -10.37 17.87 21.16
CA ASP A 85 -10.49 16.48 21.67
C ASP A 85 -9.35 15.55 21.19
N GLY A 86 -8.14 16.12 20.99
CA GLY A 86 -6.98 15.41 20.46
C GLY A 86 -7.01 15.15 18.95
N ILE A 87 -8.03 15.63 18.24
CA ILE A 87 -8.19 15.44 16.78
C ILE A 87 -7.85 16.75 16.07
N ALA A 88 -6.92 16.66 15.12
CA ALA A 88 -6.55 17.78 14.26
C ALA A 88 -7.51 17.88 13.06
N THR A 89 -8.09 19.08 12.89
CA THR A 89 -9.02 19.39 11.80
C THR A 89 -8.46 20.51 10.94
N GLU A 90 -8.42 20.30 9.63
CA GLU A 90 -7.99 21.30 8.66
C GLU A 90 -9.13 22.30 8.40
N VAL A 91 -8.87 23.59 8.63
CA VAL A 91 -9.80 24.70 8.31
C VAL A 91 -9.14 25.56 7.23
N THR A 92 -9.68 25.51 6.02
CA THR A 92 -9.13 26.20 4.83
C THR A 92 -9.97 27.40 4.45
N THR A 93 -9.36 28.55 4.23
CA THR A 93 -10.06 29.74 3.68
C THR A 93 -10.44 29.49 2.22
N PHE A 94 -11.65 29.92 1.81
CA PHE A 94 -12.07 29.91 0.41
C PHE A 94 -11.01 30.57 -0.47
N ARG A 95 -10.61 29.90 -1.52
CA ARG A 95 -9.58 30.42 -2.42
C ARG A 95 -9.82 30.08 -3.87
N GLY A 96 -9.38 30.98 -4.75
CA GLY A 96 -9.17 30.71 -6.16
C GLY A 96 -7.70 30.42 -6.43
N GLU A 97 -7.45 29.74 -7.53
CA GLU A 97 -6.10 29.34 -7.95
C GLU A 97 -5.95 29.64 -9.45
N ARG A 98 -4.76 30.13 -9.85
CA ARG A 98 -4.37 30.25 -11.24
C ARG A 98 -3.07 29.52 -11.45
N TYR A 99 -3.03 28.72 -12.48
CA TYR A 99 -1.88 27.93 -12.88
C TYR A 99 -1.28 28.52 -14.16
N ASP A 100 0.03 28.36 -14.32
CA ASP A 100 0.71 28.58 -15.61
C ASP A 100 1.29 27.26 -16.14
N GLU A 101 1.75 27.29 -17.40
CA GLU A 101 2.24 26.08 -18.06
C GLU A 101 3.60 25.59 -17.55
N SER A 102 4.32 26.42 -16.78
CA SER A 102 5.70 26.18 -16.37
C SER A 102 5.81 25.18 -15.21
N ASP A 103 4.78 25.04 -14.39
CA ASP A 103 4.77 24.09 -13.25
C ASP A 103 3.63 23.08 -13.40
N ALA A 104 3.94 21.81 -13.19
CA ALA A 104 3.00 20.70 -13.33
C ALA A 104 2.07 20.51 -12.12
N HIS A 105 2.22 21.30 -11.04
CA HIS A 105 1.53 20.98 -9.78
C HIS A 105 1.40 22.13 -8.77
N ARG A 106 1.98 23.31 -9.02
CA ARG A 106 1.86 24.47 -8.13
C ARG A 106 1.11 25.59 -8.82
N PRO A 107 0.11 26.18 -8.14
CA PRO A 107 -0.51 27.37 -8.67
C PRO A 107 0.50 28.51 -8.74
N ALA A 108 0.49 29.24 -9.87
CA ALA A 108 1.29 30.46 -10.07
C ALA A 108 0.81 31.59 -9.18
N ALA A 109 -0.49 31.62 -8.87
CA ALA A 109 -1.10 32.55 -7.92
C ALA A 109 -2.28 31.92 -7.20
N THR A 110 -2.42 32.25 -5.93
CA THR A 110 -3.58 31.95 -5.10
C THR A 110 -4.13 33.26 -4.52
N TRP A 111 -5.43 33.36 -4.43
CA TRP A 111 -6.10 34.49 -3.77
C TRP A 111 -7.26 34.00 -2.94
N TYR A 112 -7.54 34.70 -1.86
CA TYR A 112 -8.74 34.42 -1.06
C TYR A 112 -9.97 34.98 -1.77
N CYS A 113 -11.04 34.19 -1.82
CA CYS A 113 -12.34 34.58 -2.36
C CYS A 113 -13.44 34.45 -1.28
N ASP A 114 -14.62 35.01 -1.58
CA ASP A 114 -15.76 34.96 -0.65
C ASP A 114 -16.86 34.01 -1.20
N SER A 115 -16.57 33.26 -2.25
CA SER A 115 -17.53 32.38 -2.92
C SER A 115 -17.19 30.91 -2.69
N LEU A 116 -18.09 30.19 -1.99
CA LEU A 116 -18.02 28.73 -1.87
C LEU A 116 -17.95 28.04 -3.23
N ARG A 117 -18.71 28.52 -4.23
CA ARG A 117 -18.70 27.98 -5.60
C ARG A 117 -17.30 28.03 -6.22
N GLU A 118 -16.59 29.15 -6.02
CA GLU A 118 -15.23 29.31 -6.55
C GLU A 118 -14.26 28.32 -5.87
N ASP A 119 -14.31 28.16 -4.54
CA ASP A 119 -13.51 27.19 -3.81
C ASP A 119 -13.78 25.76 -4.27
N LEU A 120 -15.04 25.38 -4.48
CA LEU A 120 -15.40 24.05 -4.98
C LEU A 120 -14.98 23.83 -6.42
N SER A 121 -14.93 24.89 -7.26
CA SER A 121 -14.57 24.80 -8.67
C SER A 121 -13.10 24.47 -8.92
N ARG A 122 -12.18 24.73 -7.97
CA ARG A 122 -10.75 24.38 -8.10
C ARG A 122 -10.45 22.93 -7.71
N ARG A 123 -11.42 22.21 -7.12
CA ARG A 123 -11.23 20.83 -6.66
C ARG A 123 -11.05 19.86 -7.82
N ASP A 124 -10.59 18.65 -7.50
CA ASP A 124 -10.22 17.62 -8.49
C ASP A 124 -11.43 16.97 -9.18
N PHE A 125 -12.34 16.39 -8.41
CA PHE A 125 -13.45 15.58 -8.91
C PHE A 125 -14.78 16.05 -8.33
N THR A 126 -15.85 15.90 -9.13
CA THR A 126 -17.21 16.32 -8.76
C THR A 126 -17.66 15.71 -7.43
N VAL A 127 -17.36 14.43 -7.19
CA VAL A 127 -17.69 13.72 -5.96
C VAL A 127 -16.98 14.24 -4.71
N ASN A 128 -15.90 15.02 -4.87
CA ASN A 128 -15.17 15.68 -3.81
C ASN A 128 -15.39 17.21 -3.80
N ALA A 129 -16.19 17.73 -4.74
CA ALA A 129 -16.48 19.16 -4.88
C ALA A 129 -17.89 19.49 -4.37
N MET A 130 -18.23 18.93 -3.21
CA MET A 130 -19.48 19.18 -2.48
C MET A 130 -19.17 19.72 -1.09
N ALA A 131 -20.09 20.51 -0.54
CA ALA A 131 -20.01 21.08 0.80
C ALA A 131 -21.27 20.76 1.60
N LEU A 132 -21.13 20.61 2.91
CA LEU A 132 -22.23 20.34 3.85
C LEU A 132 -22.21 21.40 4.95
N ASP A 133 -23.30 22.10 5.15
CA ASP A 133 -23.43 23.05 6.26
C ASP A 133 -23.88 22.37 7.57
N ILE A 134 -23.92 23.17 8.65
CA ILE A 134 -24.37 22.70 9.98
C ILE A 134 -25.88 22.37 10.02
N HIS A 135 -26.66 22.78 9.03
CA HIS A 135 -28.10 22.54 8.94
C HIS A 135 -28.43 21.30 8.11
N GLY A 136 -27.42 20.65 7.49
CA GLY A 136 -27.58 19.44 6.67
C GLY A 136 -27.72 19.71 5.18
N GLN A 137 -27.73 20.98 4.77
CA GLN A 137 -27.83 21.32 3.35
C GLN A 137 -26.52 20.97 2.62
N VAL A 138 -26.65 20.20 1.54
CA VAL A 138 -25.50 19.85 0.67
C VAL A 138 -25.49 20.77 -0.55
N PHE A 139 -24.40 21.52 -0.66
CA PHE A 139 -24.10 22.41 -1.80
C PHE A 139 -23.35 21.63 -2.86
N ASP A 140 -23.94 21.44 -4.01
CA ASP A 140 -23.39 20.69 -5.15
C ASP A 140 -23.52 21.49 -6.45
N TYR A 141 -22.49 22.22 -6.81
CA TYR A 141 -22.46 23.06 -8.03
C TYR A 141 -21.96 22.31 -9.27
N HIS A 142 -21.45 21.10 -9.10
CA HIS A 142 -20.75 20.36 -10.16
C HIS A 142 -21.35 19.00 -10.47
N GLY A 143 -22.48 18.64 -9.85
CA GLY A 143 -23.19 17.38 -10.11
C GLY A 143 -22.59 16.18 -9.39
N GLY A 144 -21.88 16.37 -8.29
CA GLY A 144 -21.25 15.32 -7.50
C GLY A 144 -22.25 14.29 -6.97
N LYS A 145 -23.44 14.70 -6.51
CA LYS A 145 -24.52 13.79 -6.07
C LYS A 145 -24.96 12.83 -7.20
N ALA A 146 -25.09 13.38 -8.42
CA ALA A 146 -25.48 12.57 -9.59
C ALA A 146 -24.36 11.59 -10.00
N ASP A 147 -23.12 12.01 -9.94
CA ASP A 147 -21.96 11.15 -10.23
C ASP A 147 -21.80 10.08 -9.14
N LEU A 148 -22.03 10.38 -7.86
CA LEU A 148 -22.07 9.39 -6.77
C LEU A 148 -23.15 8.31 -7.03
N ALA A 149 -24.35 8.72 -7.39
CA ALA A 149 -25.45 7.80 -7.67
C ALA A 149 -25.18 6.89 -8.87
N ARG A 150 -24.36 7.35 -9.82
CA ARG A 150 -23.95 6.60 -11.03
C ARG A 150 -22.62 5.86 -10.85
N HIS A 151 -21.99 5.95 -9.69
CA HIS A 151 -20.66 5.41 -9.41
C HIS A 151 -19.57 5.91 -10.41
N LEU A 152 -19.50 7.23 -10.61
CA LEU A 152 -18.58 7.86 -11.56
C LEU A 152 -17.55 8.75 -10.85
N ILE A 153 -16.31 8.70 -11.30
CA ILE A 153 -15.24 9.68 -11.02
C ILE A 153 -15.13 10.61 -12.22
N ARG A 154 -15.53 11.86 -12.05
CA ARG A 154 -15.51 12.89 -13.08
C ARG A 154 -14.72 14.10 -12.61
N PRO A 155 -13.77 14.64 -13.42
CA PRO A 155 -13.13 15.91 -13.11
C PRO A 155 -14.11 17.08 -13.02
N VAL A 156 -13.84 18.05 -12.14
CA VAL A 156 -14.60 19.31 -12.10
C VAL A 156 -14.29 20.12 -13.36
N GLY A 157 -15.29 20.43 -14.17
CA GLY A 157 -15.13 21.12 -15.44
C GLY A 157 -14.41 20.27 -16.50
N LYS A 158 -13.53 20.89 -17.30
CA LYS A 158 -12.82 20.18 -18.37
C LYS A 158 -11.60 19.43 -17.87
N ALA A 159 -11.55 18.11 -18.07
CA ALA A 159 -10.47 17.24 -17.64
C ALA A 159 -9.08 17.72 -18.08
N ALA A 160 -8.95 18.15 -19.35
CA ALA A 160 -7.69 18.66 -19.90
C ALA A 160 -7.13 19.85 -19.09
N ILE A 161 -8.01 20.78 -18.70
CA ILE A 161 -7.62 21.95 -17.88
C ILE A 161 -7.18 21.48 -16.48
N ARG A 162 -7.97 20.62 -15.83
CA ARG A 162 -7.66 20.12 -14.48
C ARG A 162 -6.31 19.38 -14.39
N TYR A 163 -5.96 18.62 -15.41
CA TYR A 163 -4.68 17.90 -15.46
C TYR A 163 -3.49 18.79 -15.90
N GLN A 164 -3.75 19.87 -16.62
CA GLN A 164 -2.76 20.91 -16.85
C GLN A 164 -2.42 21.69 -15.59
N GLU A 165 -3.40 21.94 -14.72
CA GLU A 165 -3.19 22.62 -13.45
C GLU A 165 -2.36 21.79 -12.45
N ASP A 166 -2.76 20.54 -12.21
CA ASP A 166 -2.01 19.61 -11.34
C ASP A 166 -2.04 18.21 -11.94
N ALA A 167 -0.89 17.79 -12.47
CA ALA A 167 -0.72 16.46 -13.05
C ALA A 167 -0.96 15.32 -12.05
N LEU A 168 -0.82 15.57 -10.72
CA LEU A 168 -1.11 14.58 -9.69
C LEU A 168 -2.57 14.13 -9.71
N ARG A 169 -3.47 14.96 -10.22
CA ARG A 169 -4.90 14.61 -10.35
C ARG A 169 -5.14 13.38 -11.22
N MET A 170 -4.22 13.06 -12.17
CA MET A 170 -4.31 11.81 -12.94
C MET A 170 -4.09 10.57 -12.04
N LEU A 171 -3.08 10.61 -11.17
CA LEU A 171 -2.85 9.53 -10.21
C LEU A 171 -3.98 9.47 -9.17
N ARG A 172 -4.47 10.63 -8.73
CA ARG A 172 -5.63 10.72 -7.83
C ARG A 172 -6.90 10.12 -8.45
N ALA A 173 -7.12 10.28 -9.78
CA ALA A 173 -8.21 9.62 -10.49
C ALA A 173 -8.12 8.10 -10.35
N CYS A 174 -6.96 7.53 -10.65
CA CYS A 174 -6.71 6.08 -10.51
C CYS A 174 -6.87 5.62 -9.05
N ARG A 175 -6.40 6.41 -8.09
CA ARG A 175 -6.59 6.14 -6.66
C ARG A 175 -8.06 6.12 -6.26
N PHE A 176 -8.86 7.10 -6.68
CA PHE A 176 -10.29 7.12 -6.35
C PHE A 176 -11.05 5.99 -7.02
N VAL A 177 -10.67 5.59 -8.24
CA VAL A 177 -11.17 4.35 -8.86
C VAL A 177 -10.84 3.15 -7.98
N ALA A 178 -9.61 3.05 -7.49
CA ALA A 178 -9.17 1.96 -6.61
C ALA A 178 -9.88 1.94 -5.24
N GLN A 179 -10.19 3.11 -4.68
CA GLN A 179 -10.83 3.21 -3.36
C GLN A 179 -12.35 3.02 -3.39
N LEU A 180 -13.00 3.50 -4.46
CA LEU A 180 -14.46 3.56 -4.55
C LEU A 180 -15.04 2.48 -5.46
N GLY A 181 -14.25 1.88 -6.37
CA GLY A 181 -14.71 0.95 -7.38
C GLY A 181 -15.46 1.61 -8.55
N PHE A 182 -15.53 2.94 -8.57
CA PHE A 182 -16.27 3.74 -9.54
C PHE A 182 -15.57 3.73 -10.91
N ASP A 183 -16.34 3.99 -11.96
CA ASP A 183 -15.80 4.16 -13.30
C ASP A 183 -15.29 5.59 -13.50
N TYR A 184 -14.14 5.72 -14.15
CA TYR A 184 -13.64 7.02 -14.53
C TYR A 184 -14.29 7.48 -15.85
N VAL A 185 -14.72 8.74 -15.91
CA VAL A 185 -15.29 9.38 -17.09
C VAL A 185 -14.70 10.78 -17.30
N GLN A 186 -14.52 11.14 -18.55
CA GLN A 186 -14.11 12.50 -18.94
C GLN A 186 -14.83 12.94 -20.20
N ASP A 187 -14.87 14.25 -20.45
CA ASP A 187 -15.36 14.82 -21.70
C ASP A 187 -14.40 14.52 -22.86
N GLY A 188 -14.94 14.37 -24.05
CA GLY A 188 -14.17 14.16 -25.28
C GLY A 188 -14.45 12.81 -25.95
N LEU A 189 -13.67 12.52 -27.00
CA LEU A 189 -13.79 11.26 -27.74
C LEU A 189 -13.33 10.08 -26.87
N PRO A 190 -14.09 8.98 -26.86
CA PRO A 190 -13.69 7.78 -26.17
C PRO A 190 -12.40 7.22 -26.78
N GLY A 191 -11.47 6.79 -25.94
CA GLY A 191 -10.29 6.04 -26.36
C GLY A 191 -10.63 4.57 -26.65
N PRO A 192 -9.64 3.75 -27.03
CA PRO A 192 -9.84 2.33 -27.27
C PRO A 192 -10.22 1.60 -25.98
N ALA A 193 -10.79 0.41 -26.11
CA ALA A 193 -10.98 -0.51 -24.99
C ALA A 193 -9.64 -1.11 -24.55
N CYS A 194 -9.53 -1.55 -23.29
CA CYS A 194 -8.34 -2.21 -22.75
C CYS A 194 -8.73 -3.33 -21.78
N GLY A 195 -7.94 -4.38 -21.73
CA GLY A 195 -8.20 -5.57 -20.91
C GLY A 195 -9.06 -6.61 -21.64
N MET A 196 -9.27 -7.75 -20.99
CA MET A 196 -10.07 -8.83 -21.53
C MET A 196 -11.55 -8.55 -21.30
N ALA A 197 -12.36 -8.59 -22.37
CA ALA A 197 -13.80 -8.37 -22.29
C ALA A 197 -14.45 -9.43 -21.37
N GLY A 198 -15.32 -8.94 -20.46
CA GLY A 198 -16.01 -9.81 -19.49
C GLY A 198 -15.27 -9.96 -18.16
N THR A 199 -14.07 -9.40 -18.00
CA THR A 199 -13.37 -9.34 -16.70
C THR A 199 -13.75 -8.07 -15.92
N PRO A 200 -13.55 -8.06 -14.59
CA PRO A 200 -13.77 -6.87 -13.76
C PRO A 200 -12.87 -5.68 -14.13
N TYR A 201 -11.76 -5.95 -14.81
CA TYR A 201 -10.74 -4.97 -15.17
C TYR A 201 -10.89 -4.40 -16.59
N TYR A 202 -11.88 -4.89 -17.35
CA TYR A 202 -12.12 -4.42 -18.70
C TYR A 202 -12.58 -2.96 -18.72
N LEU A 203 -11.80 -2.12 -19.39
CA LEU A 203 -12.13 -0.72 -19.64
C LEU A 203 -12.76 -0.59 -21.04
N LYS A 204 -14.04 -0.25 -21.12
CA LYS A 204 -14.74 0.00 -22.39
C LYS A 204 -14.13 1.15 -23.17
N SER A 205 -13.53 2.09 -22.46
CA SER A 205 -12.88 3.29 -23.03
C SER A 205 -11.74 3.73 -22.13
N VAL A 206 -10.54 3.85 -22.67
CA VAL A 206 -9.39 4.37 -21.94
C VAL A 206 -9.39 5.90 -22.05
N PRO A 207 -9.35 6.64 -20.92
CA PRO A 207 -9.28 8.09 -20.96
C PRO A 207 -7.94 8.58 -21.53
N ARG A 208 -7.92 9.78 -22.07
CA ARG A 208 -6.69 10.43 -22.54
C ARG A 208 -6.15 11.37 -21.47
N PHE A 209 -5.08 10.96 -20.83
CA PHE A 209 -4.36 11.76 -19.86
C PHE A 209 -3.14 12.45 -20.53
N PRO A 210 -2.80 13.70 -20.17
CA PRO A 210 -1.54 14.33 -20.56
C PRO A 210 -0.40 13.77 -19.69
N VAL A 211 -0.08 12.48 -19.86
CA VAL A 211 0.77 11.69 -18.94
C VAL A 211 2.22 12.19 -18.89
N GLU A 212 2.71 12.84 -19.95
CA GLU A 212 4.04 13.45 -20.03
C GLU A 212 4.29 14.50 -18.94
N ARG A 213 3.24 15.10 -18.39
CA ARG A 213 3.34 16.07 -17.28
C ARG A 213 3.74 15.41 -15.94
N CYS A 214 3.70 14.11 -15.83
CA CYS A 214 4.16 13.39 -14.63
C CYS A 214 5.64 13.67 -14.31
N ARG A 215 6.47 14.00 -15.30
CA ARG A 215 7.89 14.36 -15.09
C ARG A 215 8.08 15.50 -14.10
N GLY A 216 7.11 16.42 -13.99
CA GLY A 216 7.14 17.53 -13.04
C GLY A 216 6.79 17.15 -11.60
N LEU A 217 6.25 15.96 -11.36
CA LEU A 217 5.80 15.52 -10.05
C LEU A 217 6.96 14.98 -9.20
N SER A 218 6.98 15.29 -7.90
CA SER A 218 7.93 14.67 -7.00
C SER A 218 7.56 13.22 -6.70
N LEU A 219 8.57 12.36 -6.58
CA LEU A 219 8.40 10.94 -6.27
C LEU A 219 7.60 10.73 -4.98
N GLU A 220 7.81 11.57 -3.96
CA GLU A 220 7.15 11.45 -2.66
C GLU A 220 5.61 11.59 -2.83
N ARG A 221 5.16 12.58 -3.60
CA ARG A 221 3.73 12.79 -3.88
C ARG A 221 3.16 11.62 -4.70
N VAL A 222 3.88 11.19 -5.73
CA VAL A 222 3.49 10.06 -6.58
C VAL A 222 3.38 8.78 -5.76
N ARG A 223 4.38 8.50 -4.92
CA ARG A 223 4.40 7.32 -4.04
C ARG A 223 3.24 7.33 -3.06
N THR A 224 2.93 8.47 -2.45
CA THR A 224 1.76 8.59 -1.55
C THR A 224 0.45 8.24 -2.25
N GLU A 225 0.23 8.69 -3.49
CA GLU A 225 -0.97 8.34 -4.25
C GLU A 225 -0.98 6.86 -4.64
N LEU A 226 0.16 6.30 -5.03
CA LEU A 226 0.31 4.90 -5.40
C LEU A 226 0.08 3.97 -4.19
N GLU A 227 0.62 4.28 -3.02
CA GLU A 227 0.37 3.52 -1.78
C GLU A 227 -1.11 3.53 -1.39
N LYS A 228 -1.75 4.71 -1.44
CA LYS A 228 -3.20 4.83 -1.21
C LYS A 228 -4.04 4.09 -2.26
N LEU A 229 -3.57 4.00 -3.50
CA LEU A 229 -4.19 3.21 -4.55
C LEU A 229 -4.07 1.70 -4.23
N LEU A 230 -2.87 1.23 -3.92
CA LEU A 230 -2.62 -0.17 -3.58
C LEU A 230 -3.43 -0.63 -2.35
N LEU A 231 -3.64 0.24 -1.38
CA LEU A 231 -4.47 -0.04 -0.20
C LEU A 231 -5.97 0.10 -0.47
N GLY A 232 -6.38 0.45 -1.69
CA GLY A 232 -7.77 0.51 -2.10
C GLY A 232 -8.44 -0.86 -2.17
N GLU A 233 -9.76 -0.90 -2.01
CA GLU A 233 -10.57 -2.11 -2.12
C GLU A 233 -10.58 -2.69 -3.55
N PHE A 234 -10.51 -1.81 -4.54
CA PHE A 234 -10.51 -2.12 -5.97
C PHE A 234 -9.18 -1.72 -6.61
N ALA A 235 -8.07 -2.07 -5.96
CA ALA A 235 -6.72 -1.64 -6.38
C ALA A 235 -6.39 -2.11 -7.80
N GLY A 236 -6.85 -3.31 -8.17
CA GLY A 236 -6.69 -3.87 -9.52
C GLY A 236 -7.32 -2.98 -10.60
N LYS A 237 -8.53 -2.43 -10.35
CA LYS A 237 -9.19 -1.52 -11.28
C LYS A 237 -8.40 -0.21 -11.44
N GLY A 238 -7.86 0.34 -10.35
CA GLY A 238 -7.00 1.52 -10.39
C GLY A 238 -5.69 1.29 -11.13
N LEU A 239 -5.04 0.15 -10.92
CA LEU A 239 -3.81 -0.24 -11.61
C LEU A 239 -4.05 -0.50 -13.11
N MET A 240 -5.17 -1.12 -13.47
CA MET A 240 -5.56 -1.27 -14.89
C MET A 240 -5.70 0.10 -15.56
N LEU A 241 -6.34 1.06 -14.90
CA LEU A 241 -6.46 2.43 -15.42
C LEU A 241 -5.09 3.10 -15.58
N MET A 242 -4.18 2.95 -14.61
CA MET A 242 -2.82 3.49 -14.71
C MET A 242 -2.04 2.88 -15.88
N LEU A 243 -2.13 1.57 -16.07
CA LEU A 243 -1.43 0.88 -17.15
C LEU A 243 -2.00 1.29 -18.52
N ALA A 244 -3.32 1.23 -18.66
CA ALA A 244 -4.02 1.53 -19.91
C ALA A 244 -3.83 2.98 -20.37
N THR A 245 -3.75 3.94 -19.45
CA THR A 245 -3.52 5.36 -19.76
C THR A 245 -2.05 5.69 -20.02
N GLY A 246 -1.12 4.77 -19.77
CA GLY A 246 0.30 5.02 -19.93
C GLY A 246 0.96 5.71 -18.72
N LEU A 247 0.27 5.83 -17.58
CA LEU A 247 0.84 6.45 -16.36
C LEU A 247 1.98 5.62 -15.76
N LEU A 248 1.88 4.29 -15.80
CA LEU A 248 2.95 3.41 -15.27
C LEU A 248 4.26 3.53 -16.03
N GLN A 249 4.22 3.92 -17.32
CA GLN A 249 5.40 4.11 -18.19
C GLN A 249 6.09 5.47 -17.98
N GLN A 250 5.48 6.36 -17.20
CA GLN A 250 6.03 7.71 -17.03
C GLN A 250 7.15 7.76 -16.01
N THR A 251 7.86 8.89 -16.04
CA THR A 251 8.86 9.25 -15.03
C THR A 251 8.31 10.31 -14.08
N CYS A 252 8.86 10.38 -12.89
CA CYS A 252 8.70 11.49 -11.95
C CYS A 252 10.08 11.97 -11.49
N ARG A 253 10.14 13.13 -10.85
CA ARG A 253 11.41 13.71 -10.43
C ARG A 253 11.75 13.40 -8.97
N VAL A 254 13.03 13.26 -8.70
CA VAL A 254 13.56 13.09 -7.36
C VAL A 254 14.77 14.02 -7.20
N ARG A 255 14.93 14.61 -6.03
CA ARG A 255 16.11 15.44 -5.75
C ARG A 255 17.23 14.54 -5.22
N GLN A 256 18.38 14.58 -5.91
CA GLN A 256 19.58 13.85 -5.52
C GLN A 256 20.77 14.80 -5.68
N ASP A 257 21.57 14.96 -4.61
CA ASP A 257 22.76 15.83 -4.59
C ASP A 257 22.50 17.26 -5.11
N GLY A 258 21.31 17.81 -4.79
CA GLY A 258 20.90 19.14 -5.22
C GLY A 258 20.30 19.23 -6.63
N VAL A 259 20.38 18.18 -7.44
CA VAL A 259 19.88 18.10 -8.82
C VAL A 259 18.61 17.26 -8.88
N TYR A 260 17.70 17.62 -9.77
CA TYR A 260 16.53 16.77 -10.09
C TYR A 260 16.91 15.75 -11.15
N ILE A 261 16.68 14.47 -10.84
CA ILE A 261 16.78 13.35 -11.79
C ILE A 261 15.40 12.76 -12.02
N GLU A 262 15.18 12.22 -13.21
CA GLU A 262 13.97 11.49 -13.54
C GLU A 262 14.09 10.01 -13.16
N VAL A 263 13.05 9.46 -12.54
CA VAL A 263 12.96 8.03 -12.21
C VAL A 263 11.68 7.45 -12.81
N PRO A 264 11.77 6.29 -13.50
CA PRO A 264 10.59 5.64 -14.05
C PRO A 264 9.71 5.07 -12.94
N LEU A 265 8.38 5.10 -13.14
CA LEU A 265 7.42 4.54 -12.19
C LEU A 265 7.44 3.01 -12.22
N LEU A 266 6.75 2.40 -13.15
CA LEU A 266 6.66 0.93 -13.28
C LEU A 266 6.47 0.52 -14.75
N PRO A 267 7.36 0.92 -15.69
CA PRO A 267 7.23 0.55 -17.09
C PRO A 267 7.34 -0.96 -17.32
N GLU A 268 7.96 -1.69 -16.40
CA GLU A 268 8.12 -3.14 -16.45
C GLU A 268 6.79 -3.89 -16.43
N ALA A 269 5.72 -3.32 -15.92
CA ALA A 269 4.41 -3.97 -15.92
C ALA A 269 3.75 -4.05 -17.31
N GLN A 270 4.18 -3.20 -18.27
CA GLN A 270 3.50 -3.08 -19.57
C GLN A 270 3.46 -4.39 -20.37
N HIS A 271 4.52 -5.18 -20.33
CA HIS A 271 4.60 -6.43 -21.10
C HIS A 271 3.70 -7.55 -20.55
N LEU A 272 3.18 -7.41 -19.34
CA LEU A 272 2.30 -8.41 -18.72
C LEU A 272 0.88 -8.35 -19.28
N LEU A 273 0.44 -7.20 -19.80
CA LEU A 273 -0.88 -7.04 -20.41
C LEU A 273 -0.96 -7.84 -21.72
N GLY A 274 -1.92 -8.76 -21.80
CA GLY A 274 -2.07 -9.68 -22.93
C GLY A 274 -1.03 -10.79 -22.97
N LEU A 275 -0.14 -10.90 -21.99
CA LEU A 275 0.84 -11.96 -21.91
C LEU A 275 0.16 -13.28 -21.53
N ALA A 276 0.04 -14.18 -22.52
CA ALA A 276 -0.62 -15.48 -22.35
C ALA A 276 0.08 -16.34 -21.29
N GLN A 277 -0.69 -17.03 -20.49
CA GLN A 277 -0.28 -18.03 -19.52
C GLN A 277 -0.76 -19.42 -19.94
N ASN A 278 -0.30 -20.46 -19.24
CA ASN A 278 -0.80 -21.81 -19.49
C ASN A 278 -2.27 -21.91 -19.04
N PRO A 279 -3.22 -22.14 -19.95
CA PRO A 279 -4.66 -22.15 -19.67
C PRO A 279 -5.09 -23.31 -18.75
N ARG A 280 -4.22 -24.32 -18.53
CA ARG A 280 -4.49 -25.37 -17.56
C ARG A 280 -4.52 -24.86 -16.12
N PHE A 281 -3.76 -23.80 -15.84
CA PHE A 281 -3.62 -23.25 -14.48
C PHE A 281 -4.25 -21.88 -14.34
N HIS A 282 -4.22 -21.04 -15.38
CA HIS A 282 -4.60 -19.64 -15.32
C HIS A 282 -5.83 -19.35 -16.19
N ILE A 283 -6.71 -18.49 -15.67
CA ILE A 283 -7.95 -18.07 -16.34
C ILE A 283 -7.70 -16.84 -17.21
N TYR A 284 -6.80 -15.96 -16.78
CA TYR A 284 -6.54 -14.62 -17.33
C TYR A 284 -5.11 -14.52 -17.87
N ASP A 285 -4.83 -13.43 -18.60
CA ASP A 285 -3.47 -13.03 -18.91
C ASP A 285 -2.69 -12.71 -17.62
N THR A 286 -1.37 -12.49 -17.74
CA THR A 286 -0.52 -12.29 -16.56
C THR A 286 -0.87 -11.02 -15.79
N TRP A 287 -1.26 -9.94 -16.50
CA TRP A 287 -1.61 -8.69 -15.81
C TRP A 287 -2.95 -8.81 -15.07
N GLU A 288 -4.00 -9.32 -15.72
CA GLU A 288 -5.30 -9.49 -15.07
C GLU A 288 -5.26 -10.51 -13.92
N HIS A 289 -4.44 -11.57 -14.04
CA HIS A 289 -4.12 -12.46 -12.93
C HIS A 289 -3.52 -11.69 -11.73
N THR A 290 -2.50 -10.84 -12.00
CA THR A 290 -1.89 -9.98 -10.98
C THR A 290 -2.92 -9.08 -10.30
N LEU A 291 -3.80 -8.43 -11.07
CA LEU A 291 -4.84 -7.55 -10.52
C LEU A 291 -5.84 -8.32 -9.63
N LEU A 292 -6.23 -9.52 -10.04
CA LEU A 292 -7.14 -10.36 -9.26
C LEU A 292 -6.50 -10.85 -7.96
N ALA A 293 -5.22 -11.22 -7.99
CA ALA A 293 -4.47 -11.58 -6.80
C ALA A 293 -4.42 -10.39 -5.81
N ILE A 294 -4.16 -9.18 -6.31
CA ILE A 294 -4.16 -7.97 -5.51
C ILE A 294 -5.53 -7.74 -4.85
N ASP A 295 -6.63 -7.73 -5.61
CA ASP A 295 -7.96 -7.44 -5.07
C ASP A 295 -8.46 -8.53 -4.10
N SER A 296 -7.96 -9.77 -4.22
CA SER A 296 -8.27 -10.90 -3.34
C SER A 296 -7.42 -10.93 -2.05
N SER A 297 -6.38 -10.08 -1.94
CA SER A 297 -5.44 -10.08 -0.83
C SER A 297 -5.81 -9.08 0.27
N PRO A 298 -5.29 -9.25 1.50
CA PRO A 298 -5.37 -8.23 2.54
C PRO A 298 -4.83 -6.88 2.07
N ARG A 299 -5.44 -5.80 2.58
CA ARG A 299 -5.00 -4.42 2.29
C ARG A 299 -3.78 -4.04 3.12
N GLU A 300 -2.69 -4.75 2.91
CA GLU A 300 -1.40 -4.53 3.54
C GLU A 300 -0.34 -4.23 2.47
N LEU A 301 0.42 -3.15 2.67
CA LEU A 301 1.26 -2.58 1.62
C LEU A 301 2.34 -3.56 1.14
N ALA A 302 2.94 -4.34 2.05
CA ALA A 302 3.96 -5.32 1.69
C ALA A 302 3.40 -6.45 0.82
N ILE A 303 2.21 -6.98 1.14
CA ILE A 303 1.50 -7.99 0.35
C ILE A 303 1.18 -7.43 -1.04
N ARG A 304 0.57 -6.22 -1.08
CA ARG A 304 0.14 -5.59 -2.34
C ARG A 304 1.32 -5.30 -3.26
N TRP A 305 2.44 -4.80 -2.73
CA TRP A 305 3.66 -4.63 -3.50
C TRP A 305 4.25 -5.96 -3.97
N ALA A 306 4.29 -6.96 -3.10
CA ALA A 306 4.77 -8.29 -3.50
C ALA A 306 3.95 -8.85 -4.68
N LEU A 307 2.62 -8.73 -4.63
CA LEU A 307 1.72 -9.17 -5.71
C LEU A 307 1.87 -8.34 -7.00
N VAL A 308 2.06 -7.01 -6.91
CA VAL A 308 2.36 -6.19 -8.11
C VAL A 308 3.63 -6.67 -8.82
N LEU A 309 4.62 -7.15 -8.06
CA LEU A 309 5.96 -7.42 -8.57
C LEU A 309 6.25 -8.91 -8.81
N HIS A 310 5.42 -9.85 -8.30
CA HIS A 310 5.75 -11.28 -8.26
C HIS A 310 5.99 -11.92 -9.63
N ASP A 311 5.26 -11.47 -10.63
CA ASP A 311 5.23 -12.04 -11.98
C ASP A 311 5.93 -11.19 -13.05
N LEU A 312 6.62 -10.11 -12.67
CA LEU A 312 7.32 -9.23 -13.62
C LEU A 312 8.39 -9.96 -14.46
N GLY A 313 8.90 -11.08 -13.98
CA GLY A 313 9.87 -11.92 -14.71
C GLY A 313 9.24 -12.81 -15.77
N LYS A 314 7.92 -13.02 -15.78
CA LYS A 314 7.25 -13.84 -16.79
C LYS A 314 7.34 -13.19 -18.18
N GLY A 315 7.40 -14.01 -19.21
CA GLY A 315 7.41 -13.55 -20.60
C GLY A 315 8.75 -13.01 -21.10
N LEU A 316 9.75 -12.82 -20.24
CA LEU A 316 11.07 -12.34 -20.65
C LEU A 316 11.79 -13.43 -21.46
N SER A 317 12.54 -13.02 -22.48
CA SER A 317 13.21 -13.94 -23.43
C SER A 317 14.20 -14.91 -22.78
N ASN A 318 14.78 -14.56 -21.66
CA ASN A 318 15.69 -15.40 -20.86
C ASN A 318 14.97 -16.26 -19.81
N VAL A 319 13.64 -16.17 -19.72
CA VAL A 319 12.80 -16.90 -18.73
C VAL A 319 11.78 -17.77 -19.43
N ARG A 320 11.04 -17.20 -20.42
CA ARG A 320 9.95 -17.88 -21.11
C ARG A 320 10.44 -18.98 -22.04
N ILE A 321 9.86 -20.16 -21.90
CA ILE A 321 9.99 -21.27 -22.83
C ILE A 321 8.61 -21.71 -23.31
N ILE A 322 8.56 -22.26 -24.51
CA ILE A 322 7.38 -22.95 -25.03
C ILE A 322 7.63 -24.47 -24.91
N LYS A 323 6.77 -25.14 -24.17
CA LYS A 323 6.84 -26.59 -23.97
C LYS A 323 6.49 -27.34 -25.24
N PRO A 324 6.83 -28.65 -25.34
CA PRO A 324 6.49 -29.48 -26.51
C PRO A 324 5.00 -29.54 -26.85
N ASP A 325 4.11 -29.33 -25.87
CA ASP A 325 2.65 -29.23 -26.01
C ASP A 325 2.18 -27.84 -26.51
N GLY A 326 3.09 -26.94 -26.86
CA GLY A 326 2.80 -25.58 -27.31
C GLY A 326 2.46 -24.59 -26.19
N GLN A 327 2.44 -25.01 -24.92
CA GLN A 327 2.06 -24.16 -23.82
C GLN A 327 3.25 -23.36 -23.27
N PRO A 328 3.03 -22.07 -22.89
CA PRO A 328 4.07 -21.25 -22.27
C PRO A 328 4.39 -21.73 -20.85
N SER A 329 5.65 -21.55 -20.45
CA SER A 329 6.14 -21.78 -19.09
C SER A 329 7.25 -20.79 -18.79
N ASP A 330 7.33 -20.32 -17.57
CA ASP A 330 8.29 -19.29 -17.13
C ASP A 330 9.09 -19.80 -15.90
N PRO A 331 9.95 -20.83 -16.05
CA PRO A 331 10.70 -21.39 -14.93
C PRO A 331 11.70 -20.38 -14.37
N GLY A 332 11.71 -20.19 -13.04
CA GLY A 332 12.61 -19.25 -12.37
C GLY A 332 12.19 -17.79 -12.48
N HIS A 333 10.97 -17.49 -12.95
CA HIS A 333 10.46 -16.11 -13.00
C HIS A 333 10.48 -15.44 -11.64
N GLU A 334 10.29 -16.18 -10.55
CA GLU A 334 10.31 -15.66 -9.18
C GLU A 334 11.66 -15.03 -8.81
N ALA A 335 12.76 -15.64 -9.25
CA ALA A 335 14.10 -15.10 -9.01
C ALA A 335 14.38 -13.87 -9.88
N GLN A 336 13.88 -13.85 -11.11
CA GLN A 336 13.99 -12.69 -12.00
C GLN A 336 13.10 -11.54 -11.52
N SER A 337 11.86 -11.84 -11.11
CA SER A 337 10.94 -10.87 -10.51
C SER A 337 11.52 -10.22 -9.25
N ALA A 338 12.18 -11.02 -8.39
CA ALA A 338 12.83 -10.51 -7.17
C ALA A 338 13.96 -9.51 -7.49
N LYS A 339 14.80 -9.79 -8.50
CA LYS A 339 15.83 -8.83 -8.96
C LYS A 339 15.21 -7.53 -9.50
N MET A 340 14.13 -7.65 -10.27
CA MET A 340 13.40 -6.48 -10.77
C MET A 340 12.75 -5.70 -9.61
N ALA A 341 12.14 -6.40 -8.66
CA ALA A 341 11.53 -5.80 -7.47
C ALA A 341 12.53 -4.99 -6.64
N GLU A 342 13.75 -5.53 -6.42
CA GLU A 342 14.82 -4.82 -5.72
C GLU A 342 15.17 -3.49 -6.41
N ALA A 343 15.41 -3.51 -7.71
CA ALA A 343 15.72 -2.32 -8.49
C ALA A 343 14.56 -1.29 -8.48
N ILE A 344 13.31 -1.77 -8.58
CA ILE A 344 12.11 -0.93 -8.57
C ILE A 344 11.93 -0.25 -7.21
N LEU A 345 11.98 -1.00 -6.11
CA LEU A 345 11.80 -0.46 -4.77
C LEU A 345 12.90 0.51 -4.37
N GLN A 346 14.15 0.22 -4.79
CA GLN A 346 15.29 1.12 -4.60
C GLN A 346 15.09 2.46 -5.33
N ARG A 347 14.72 2.43 -6.63
CA ARG A 347 14.49 3.68 -7.40
C ARG A 347 13.29 4.46 -6.89
N LEU A 348 12.25 3.78 -6.37
CA LEU A 348 11.09 4.40 -5.73
C LEU A 348 11.36 4.83 -4.27
N ARG A 349 12.59 4.66 -3.79
CA ARG A 349 13.08 5.09 -2.47
C ARG A 349 12.27 4.53 -1.30
N TYR A 350 11.92 3.24 -1.37
CA TYR A 350 11.41 2.54 -0.20
C TYR A 350 12.55 2.27 0.80
N GLY A 351 12.20 2.23 2.10
CA GLY A 351 13.15 1.89 3.15
C GLY A 351 13.73 0.48 2.99
N GLU A 352 14.97 0.28 3.41
CA GLU A 352 15.71 -0.97 3.20
C GLU A 352 14.98 -2.20 3.78
N ASP A 353 14.49 -2.12 5.03
CA ASP A 353 13.82 -3.26 5.67
C ASP A 353 12.51 -3.64 4.94
N PHE A 354 11.74 -2.64 4.48
CA PHE A 354 10.54 -2.87 3.67
C PHE A 354 10.89 -3.50 2.32
N SER A 355 11.89 -2.96 1.63
CA SER A 355 12.33 -3.46 0.31
C SER A 355 12.80 -4.90 0.40
N ARG A 356 13.63 -5.24 1.40
CA ARG A 356 14.12 -6.60 1.64
C ARG A 356 13.00 -7.58 1.93
N LEU A 357 11.99 -7.17 2.71
CA LEU A 357 10.81 -7.99 2.97
C LEU A 357 10.01 -8.27 1.70
N VAL A 358 9.68 -7.23 0.90
CA VAL A 358 8.92 -7.39 -0.35
C VAL A 358 9.69 -8.24 -1.35
N VAL A 359 10.99 -8.01 -1.53
CA VAL A 359 11.85 -8.82 -2.42
C VAL A 359 11.86 -10.28 -1.98
N TRP A 360 11.92 -10.55 -0.68
CA TRP A 360 11.84 -11.90 -0.14
C TRP A 360 10.48 -12.54 -0.43
N LEU A 361 9.37 -11.83 -0.23
CA LEU A 361 8.03 -12.32 -0.54
C LEU A 361 7.94 -12.70 -2.04
N VAL A 362 8.44 -11.85 -2.93
CA VAL A 362 8.49 -12.11 -4.38
C VAL A 362 9.36 -13.34 -4.69
N ALA A 363 10.53 -13.48 -4.08
CA ALA A 363 11.41 -14.61 -4.31
C ALA A 363 10.83 -15.94 -3.81
N GLN A 364 9.98 -15.92 -2.80
CA GLN A 364 9.45 -17.11 -2.14
C GLN A 364 8.00 -17.48 -2.57
N HIS A 365 7.30 -16.64 -3.37
CA HIS A 365 5.88 -16.88 -3.66
C HIS A 365 5.59 -18.24 -4.29
N MET A 366 6.50 -18.78 -5.11
CA MET A 366 6.35 -20.10 -5.73
C MET A 366 6.70 -21.28 -4.80
N ARG A 367 7.19 -21.02 -3.56
CA ARG A 367 7.69 -22.09 -2.67
C ARG A 367 6.60 -22.88 -1.97
N PHE A 368 5.43 -22.29 -1.69
CA PHE A 368 4.37 -22.98 -0.98
C PHE A 368 3.74 -24.14 -1.78
N ALA A 369 3.49 -23.95 -3.09
CA ALA A 369 2.83 -24.97 -3.89
C ALA A 369 3.54 -26.33 -3.89
N PRO A 370 4.88 -26.43 -4.12
CA PRO A 370 5.59 -27.70 -3.96
C PRO A 370 5.58 -28.25 -2.53
N MET A 371 5.50 -27.37 -1.51
CA MET A 371 5.52 -27.80 -0.12
C MET A 371 4.23 -28.52 0.31
N LEU A 372 3.09 -28.30 -0.38
CA LEU A 372 1.86 -29.05 -0.16
C LEU A 372 2.05 -30.58 -0.31
N LEU A 373 3.03 -30.99 -1.10
CA LEU A 373 3.32 -32.39 -1.38
C LEU A 373 4.52 -32.94 -0.57
N THR A 374 5.05 -32.15 0.38
CA THR A 374 6.25 -32.52 1.11
C THR A 374 5.99 -32.72 2.60
N GLY A 375 6.82 -33.53 3.26
CA GLY A 375 6.74 -33.76 4.69
C GLY A 375 7.49 -32.70 5.52
N GLU A 376 7.24 -32.72 6.84
CA GLU A 376 7.80 -31.81 7.84
C GLU A 376 9.31 -31.57 7.75
N LYS A 377 10.08 -32.63 7.43
CA LYS A 377 11.55 -32.54 7.29
C LYS A 377 11.97 -31.54 6.20
N THR A 378 11.23 -31.48 5.10
CA THR A 378 11.50 -30.53 3.98
C THR A 378 11.12 -29.11 4.40
N LEU A 379 9.97 -28.94 5.05
CA LEU A 379 9.55 -27.65 5.61
C LEU A 379 10.58 -27.11 6.61
N ARG A 380 11.04 -27.94 7.54
CA ARG A 380 12.07 -27.56 8.52
C ARG A 380 13.38 -27.13 7.88
N ARG A 381 13.80 -27.81 6.80
CA ARG A 381 15.01 -27.44 6.05
C ARG A 381 14.86 -26.06 5.40
N TRP A 382 13.71 -25.81 4.77
CA TRP A 382 13.40 -24.51 4.19
C TRP A 382 13.38 -23.41 5.24
N LEU A 383 12.66 -23.59 6.35
CA LEU A 383 12.60 -22.63 7.45
C LEU A 383 13.98 -22.30 8.02
N ARG A 384 14.85 -23.32 8.21
CA ARG A 384 16.24 -23.11 8.66
C ARG A 384 17.06 -22.28 7.68
N HIS A 385 16.87 -22.55 6.39
CA HIS A 385 17.56 -21.77 5.35
C HIS A 385 17.16 -20.31 5.43
N GLU A 386 15.87 -20.01 5.52
CA GLU A 386 15.35 -18.65 5.57
C GLU A 386 15.66 -17.94 6.92
N ALA A 387 15.69 -18.68 8.01
CA ALA A 387 16.14 -18.15 9.31
C ALA A 387 17.62 -17.73 9.28
N ALA A 388 18.46 -18.39 8.48
CA ALA A 388 19.89 -18.09 8.36
C ALA A 388 20.20 -17.03 7.28
N ASN A 389 19.45 -16.99 6.16
CA ASN A 389 19.78 -16.23 4.96
C ASN A 389 18.69 -15.23 4.56
N GLY A 390 17.50 -15.29 5.16
CA GLY A 390 16.40 -14.37 4.90
C GLY A 390 16.65 -12.97 5.48
N PRO A 391 15.74 -12.03 5.23
CA PRO A 391 15.90 -10.63 5.67
C PRO A 391 15.61 -10.40 7.17
N PHE A 392 15.45 -11.45 7.95
CA PHE A 392 14.96 -11.40 9.32
C PHE A 392 16.08 -11.34 10.35
N ARG A 393 15.92 -10.50 11.36
CA ARG A 393 16.88 -10.34 12.46
C ARG A 393 16.42 -11.01 13.76
N THR A 394 15.12 -11.35 13.84
CA THR A 394 14.49 -12.01 14.98
C THR A 394 13.48 -13.04 14.54
N GLN A 395 13.18 -14.00 15.41
CA GLN A 395 12.13 -15.00 15.19
C GLN A 395 10.76 -14.35 14.96
N ALA A 396 10.45 -13.28 15.70
CA ALA A 396 9.19 -12.56 15.52
C ALA A 396 9.04 -11.98 14.10
N GLN A 397 10.13 -11.43 13.53
CA GLN A 397 10.14 -10.97 12.14
C GLN A 397 9.98 -12.11 11.14
N LEU A 398 10.62 -13.26 11.36
CA LEU A 398 10.46 -14.45 10.53
C LEU A 398 9.01 -14.93 10.53
N VAL A 399 8.40 -15.04 11.71
CA VAL A 399 6.99 -15.42 11.89
C VAL A 399 6.06 -14.46 11.16
N ALA A 400 6.27 -13.15 11.30
CA ALA A 400 5.52 -12.12 10.58
C ALA A 400 5.70 -12.27 9.07
N GLY A 401 6.91 -12.49 8.59
CA GLY A 401 7.22 -12.72 7.17
C GLY A 401 6.46 -13.91 6.59
N TYR A 402 6.39 -15.03 7.32
CA TYR A 402 5.64 -16.20 6.86
C TYR A 402 4.13 -16.01 6.88
N LYS A 403 3.58 -15.22 7.80
CA LYS A 403 2.16 -14.81 7.74
C LYS A 403 1.87 -14.04 6.46
N LEU A 404 2.72 -13.07 6.11
CA LEU A 404 2.58 -12.30 4.87
C LEU A 404 2.75 -13.19 3.63
N LEU A 405 3.72 -14.10 3.62
CA LEU A 405 3.95 -15.01 2.51
C LEU A 405 2.77 -15.98 2.31
N THR A 406 2.13 -16.42 3.39
CA THR A 406 0.90 -17.22 3.33
C THR A 406 -0.21 -16.45 2.61
N GLU A 407 -0.42 -15.18 2.94
CA GLU A 407 -1.44 -14.35 2.28
C GLU A 407 -1.11 -14.07 0.81
N VAL A 408 0.17 -13.83 0.47
CA VAL A 408 0.63 -13.70 -0.93
C VAL A 408 0.33 -14.99 -1.71
N PHE A 409 0.68 -16.15 -1.16
CA PHE A 409 0.42 -17.45 -1.78
C PHE A 409 -1.08 -17.71 -1.99
N LEU A 410 -1.91 -17.46 -0.96
CA LEU A 410 -3.35 -17.67 -1.05
C LEU A 410 -4.00 -16.73 -2.07
N ALA A 411 -3.54 -15.49 -2.16
CA ALA A 411 -4.03 -14.53 -3.14
C ALA A 411 -3.64 -14.89 -4.57
N ASP A 412 -2.39 -15.29 -4.80
CA ASP A 412 -1.88 -15.76 -6.09
C ASP A 412 -2.65 -17.02 -6.54
N MET A 413 -2.76 -18.03 -5.68
CA MET A 413 -3.53 -19.25 -5.94
C MET A 413 -5.01 -18.94 -6.20
N GLY A 414 -5.61 -18.02 -5.45
CA GLY A 414 -7.00 -17.56 -5.63
C GLY A 414 -7.25 -16.84 -6.95
N ALA A 415 -6.20 -16.38 -7.63
CA ALA A 415 -6.27 -15.78 -8.96
C ALA A 415 -6.11 -16.80 -10.11
N THR A 416 -6.04 -18.09 -9.80
CA THR A 416 -5.95 -19.21 -10.75
C THR A 416 -7.23 -20.06 -10.74
N HIS A 417 -7.26 -21.15 -11.51
CA HIS A 417 -8.34 -22.15 -11.44
C HIS A 417 -8.47 -22.81 -10.06
N ALA A 418 -7.42 -22.73 -9.22
CA ALA A 418 -7.46 -23.28 -7.85
C ALA A 418 -8.54 -22.62 -6.97
N ARG A 419 -8.98 -21.39 -7.29
CA ARG A 419 -10.07 -20.69 -6.56
C ARG A 419 -11.37 -21.49 -6.49
N GLU A 420 -11.63 -22.35 -7.49
CA GLU A 420 -12.84 -23.17 -7.55
C GLU A 420 -12.68 -24.45 -6.71
N ASN A 421 -11.45 -24.80 -6.30
CA ASN A 421 -11.15 -25.95 -5.48
C ASN A 421 -11.00 -25.54 -4.01
N GLN A 422 -12.14 -25.55 -3.27
CA GLN A 422 -12.16 -25.16 -1.85
C GLN A 422 -11.23 -26.02 -0.98
N GLN A 423 -11.07 -27.30 -1.31
CA GLN A 423 -10.18 -28.18 -0.57
C GLN A 423 -8.72 -27.74 -0.72
N LEU A 424 -8.25 -27.47 -1.95
CA LEU A 424 -6.89 -27.02 -2.23
C LEU A 424 -6.61 -25.67 -1.55
N MET A 425 -7.57 -24.76 -1.54
CA MET A 425 -7.46 -23.48 -0.80
C MET A 425 -7.35 -23.70 0.72
N ALA A 426 -8.10 -24.64 1.26
CA ALA A 426 -8.03 -25.00 2.69
C ALA A 426 -6.68 -25.67 3.04
N GLU A 427 -6.19 -26.57 2.20
CA GLU A 427 -4.87 -27.20 2.35
C GLU A 427 -3.75 -26.16 2.30
N GLY A 428 -3.83 -25.18 1.39
CA GLY A 428 -2.89 -24.06 1.32
C GLY A 428 -2.86 -23.23 2.61
N ARG A 429 -4.02 -22.92 3.16
CA ARG A 429 -4.15 -22.21 4.44
C ARG A 429 -3.57 -23.01 5.61
N ALA A 430 -3.90 -24.30 5.70
CA ALA A 430 -3.39 -25.18 6.73
C ALA A 430 -1.85 -25.30 6.69
N LEU A 431 -1.28 -25.37 5.48
CA LEU A 431 0.18 -25.35 5.31
C LEU A 431 0.79 -24.03 5.82
N GLY A 432 0.17 -22.90 5.52
CA GLY A 432 0.59 -21.60 6.04
C GLY A 432 0.60 -21.55 7.57
N GLU A 433 -0.47 -22.02 8.20
CA GLU A 433 -0.59 -22.12 9.66
C GLU A 433 0.50 -23.04 10.24
N GLN A 434 0.75 -24.20 9.61
CA GLN A 434 1.82 -25.11 10.01
C GLN A 434 3.21 -24.47 9.94
N VAL A 435 3.50 -23.76 8.84
CA VAL A 435 4.78 -23.07 8.65
C VAL A 435 4.97 -21.98 9.71
N VAL A 436 3.94 -21.20 10.00
CA VAL A 436 3.95 -20.16 11.03
C VAL A 436 4.17 -20.76 12.41
N ALA A 437 3.47 -21.85 12.76
CA ALA A 437 3.63 -22.53 14.03
C ALA A 437 5.07 -23.07 14.19
N MET A 438 5.59 -23.77 13.17
CA MET A 438 6.98 -24.28 13.19
C MET A 438 8.01 -23.15 13.32
N ALA A 439 7.80 -22.01 12.64
CA ALA A 439 8.68 -20.86 12.75
C ALA A 439 8.68 -20.29 14.18
N GLN A 440 7.51 -20.21 14.80
CA GLN A 440 7.33 -19.69 16.15
C GLN A 440 7.91 -20.63 17.22
N GLU A 441 7.75 -21.94 17.08
CA GLU A 441 8.18 -22.92 18.08
C GLU A 441 9.67 -23.27 17.99
N SER A 442 10.23 -23.34 16.76
CA SER A 442 11.50 -23.99 16.55
C SER A 442 12.53 -23.25 15.69
N MET A 443 12.32 -21.96 15.36
CA MET A 443 13.24 -21.20 14.49
C MET A 443 13.77 -19.93 15.16
N PRO A 444 14.45 -20.01 16.31
CA PRO A 444 15.15 -18.84 16.88
C PRO A 444 16.23 -18.36 15.90
N ILE A 445 16.39 -17.04 15.74
CA ILE A 445 17.41 -16.39 14.88
C ILE A 445 18.49 -15.75 15.73
N ALA A 446 18.09 -15.03 16.78
CA ALA A 446 18.99 -14.28 17.64
C ALA A 446 19.01 -14.88 19.06
N SER A 447 20.01 -14.51 19.84
CA SER A 447 20.14 -14.95 21.24
C SER A 447 18.94 -14.60 22.10
N GLN A 448 18.26 -13.50 21.81
CA GLN A 448 17.04 -13.06 22.51
C GLN A 448 15.83 -13.98 22.27
N ASP A 449 15.85 -14.77 21.20
CA ASP A 449 14.77 -15.70 20.82
C ASP A 449 14.89 -17.04 21.59
N LEU A 450 16.00 -17.27 22.31
CA LEU A 450 16.17 -18.45 23.17
C LEU A 450 15.58 -18.23 24.56
N ALA A 451 15.08 -19.31 25.15
CA ALA A 451 14.52 -19.31 26.50
C ALA A 451 15.57 -19.09 27.60
N VAL A 452 16.87 -19.14 27.31
CA VAL A 452 17.97 -18.84 28.23
C VAL A 452 18.53 -17.43 28.00
N LYS A 453 18.94 -16.77 29.07
CA LYS A 453 19.50 -15.41 29.02
C LYS A 453 21.03 -15.41 29.08
N GLY A 454 21.66 -14.38 28.52
CA GLY A 454 23.11 -14.28 28.49
C GLY A 454 23.77 -14.30 29.90
N ARG A 455 23.12 -13.74 30.90
CA ARG A 455 23.62 -13.77 32.32
C ARG A 455 23.74 -15.18 32.84
N GLU A 456 22.76 -16.03 32.58
CA GLU A 456 22.76 -17.44 33.04
C GLU A 456 23.87 -18.25 32.36
N LEU A 457 24.14 -17.95 31.08
CA LEU A 457 25.22 -18.60 30.34
C LEU A 457 26.61 -18.16 30.82
N LEU A 458 26.77 -16.90 31.31
CA LEU A 458 28.03 -16.40 31.85
C LEU A 458 28.47 -17.13 33.12
N GLU A 459 27.55 -17.74 33.85
CA GLU A 459 27.86 -18.58 35.00
C GLU A 459 28.41 -19.97 34.61
N LEU A 460 28.17 -20.39 33.36
CA LEU A 460 28.51 -21.72 32.84
C LEU A 460 29.69 -21.71 31.87
N VAL A 461 29.87 -20.61 31.12
CA VAL A 461 30.92 -20.50 30.07
C VAL A 461 31.63 -19.13 30.12
N PRO A 462 32.91 -19.08 29.73
CA PRO A 462 33.65 -17.83 29.64
C PRO A 462 33.01 -16.85 28.65
N GLN A 463 33.17 -15.55 28.90
CA GLN A 463 32.56 -14.48 28.10
C GLN A 463 32.88 -14.59 26.60
N ASN A 464 34.09 -14.98 26.22
CA ASN A 464 34.52 -15.16 24.83
C ASN A 464 33.86 -16.37 24.15
N GLU A 465 33.26 -17.32 24.88
CA GLU A 465 32.53 -18.46 24.32
C GLU A 465 31.00 -18.22 24.21
N ILE A 466 30.46 -17.14 24.76
CA ILE A 466 29.01 -16.85 24.81
C ILE A 466 28.40 -16.85 23.40
N LYS A 467 29.01 -16.15 22.44
CA LYS A 467 28.51 -16.08 21.05
C LYS A 467 28.42 -17.47 20.40
N ASN A 468 29.46 -18.28 20.59
CA ASN A 468 29.50 -19.65 20.05
C ASN A 468 28.51 -20.58 20.76
N THR A 469 28.22 -20.32 22.04
CA THR A 469 27.22 -21.05 22.82
C THR A 469 25.83 -20.76 22.31
N PHE A 470 25.47 -19.49 22.10
CA PHE A 470 24.20 -19.14 21.49
C PHE A 470 24.03 -19.74 20.10
N ALA A 471 25.04 -19.64 19.23
CA ALA A 471 25.00 -20.23 17.88
C ALA A 471 24.78 -21.76 17.92
N TYR A 472 25.44 -22.44 18.88
CA TYR A 472 25.23 -23.88 19.10
C TYR A 472 23.79 -24.20 19.52
N LEU A 473 23.23 -23.47 20.50
CA LEU A 473 21.87 -23.71 20.98
C LEU A 473 20.84 -23.39 19.87
N ILE A 474 20.98 -22.27 19.16
CA ILE A 474 20.14 -21.91 18.00
C ILE A 474 20.13 -23.03 16.98
N ASN A 475 21.31 -23.50 16.57
CA ASN A 475 21.41 -24.60 15.59
C ASN A 475 20.72 -25.90 16.05
N ARG A 476 20.85 -26.25 17.33
CA ARG A 476 20.21 -27.43 17.91
C ARG A 476 18.69 -27.33 17.90
N VAL A 477 18.16 -26.16 18.26
CA VAL A 477 16.72 -25.90 18.25
C VAL A 477 16.18 -25.92 16.80
N GLN A 478 16.80 -25.18 15.91
CA GLN A 478 16.42 -25.15 14.49
C GLN A 478 16.47 -26.51 13.81
N SER A 479 17.35 -27.40 14.29
CA SER A 479 17.46 -28.78 13.76
C SER A 479 16.38 -29.72 14.31
N GLY A 480 15.53 -29.25 15.25
CA GLY A 480 14.56 -30.10 15.94
C GLY A 480 15.17 -31.10 16.93
N ASN A 481 16.45 -30.93 17.27
CA ASN A 481 17.17 -31.83 18.20
C ASN A 481 17.12 -31.35 19.65
N LEU A 482 16.48 -30.20 19.90
CA LEU A 482 16.38 -29.57 21.23
C LEU A 482 15.16 -28.65 21.23
N PRO A 483 14.25 -28.77 22.23
CA PRO A 483 13.18 -27.79 22.38
C PRO A 483 13.75 -26.45 22.88
N ASN A 484 13.10 -25.34 22.54
CA ASN A 484 13.47 -24.00 23.02
C ASN A 484 12.86 -23.76 24.42
N GLU A 485 13.24 -24.59 25.37
CA GLU A 485 12.81 -24.54 26.74
C GLU A 485 14.01 -24.34 27.65
N HIS A 486 13.88 -23.52 28.69
CA HIS A 486 14.96 -23.12 29.59
C HIS A 486 15.78 -24.32 30.13
N ASP A 487 15.14 -25.29 30.75
CA ASP A 487 15.82 -26.43 31.39
C ASP A 487 16.45 -27.38 30.38
N ALA A 488 15.79 -27.56 29.22
CA ALA A 488 16.32 -28.38 28.13
C ALA A 488 17.60 -27.77 27.54
N LEU A 489 17.60 -26.45 27.34
CA LEU A 489 18.77 -25.70 26.83
C LEU A 489 19.95 -25.77 27.77
N LEU A 490 19.74 -25.56 29.08
CA LEU A 490 20.80 -25.68 30.11
C LEU A 490 21.31 -27.10 30.23
N ALA A 491 20.44 -28.12 30.25
CA ALA A 491 20.85 -29.53 30.28
C ALA A 491 21.70 -29.92 29.08
N ALA A 492 21.32 -29.47 27.85
CA ALA A 492 22.10 -29.71 26.63
C ALA A 492 23.48 -29.04 26.69
N LEU A 493 23.57 -27.82 27.25
CA LEU A 493 24.83 -27.11 27.43
C LEU A 493 25.72 -27.83 28.44
N ASN A 494 25.21 -28.21 29.61
CA ASN A 494 25.95 -28.94 30.64
C ASN A 494 26.50 -30.27 30.10
N LYS A 495 25.73 -31.02 29.32
CA LYS A 495 26.18 -32.25 28.64
C LYS A 495 27.33 -31.98 27.66
N LYS A 496 27.26 -30.88 26.91
CA LYS A 496 28.34 -30.45 25.99
C LYS A 496 29.63 -30.12 26.74
N LEU A 497 29.53 -29.37 27.85
CA LEU A 497 30.65 -28.97 28.69
C LEU A 497 31.33 -30.16 29.38
N ALA A 498 30.53 -31.11 29.88
CA ALA A 498 31.05 -32.36 30.48
C ALA A 498 31.86 -33.19 29.48
N ARG A 499 31.37 -33.29 28.23
CA ARG A 499 32.14 -33.98 27.15
C ARG A 499 33.43 -33.26 26.80
N LYS A 500 33.46 -31.93 26.82
CA LYS A 500 34.67 -31.13 26.55
C LYS A 500 35.72 -31.34 27.67
N LYS A 501 35.31 -31.48 28.92
CA LYS A 501 36.19 -31.79 30.08
C LYS A 501 36.70 -33.23 30.06
N GLY A 502 35.87 -34.24 29.72
CA GLY A 502 36.26 -35.64 29.66
C GLY A 502 37.21 -35.99 28.52
N GLY A 503 37.09 -35.32 27.37
CA GLY A 503 37.99 -35.53 26.21
C GLY A 503 39.40 -34.94 26.37
N HIS A 504 39.69 -34.21 27.46
CA HIS A 504 41.05 -33.75 27.81
C HIS A 504 41.83 -34.75 28.66
N TYR A 505 41.17 -35.76 29.23
CA TYR A 505 41.81 -36.80 30.04
C TYR A 505 42.28 -38.05 29.27
N GLU A 506 41.95 -38.18 27.95
CA GLU A 506 42.39 -39.31 27.11
C GLU A 506 43.55 -38.97 26.15
N ARG A 507 44.20 -37.80 26.34
CA ARG A 507 45.35 -37.38 25.51
C ARG A 507 46.54 -36.86 26.34
N THR A 508 46.78 -37.48 27.51
CA THR A 508 48.05 -37.31 28.25
C THR A 508 48.71 -38.66 28.46
#